data_9b3d2a44c9651286dfac679d8c74509f
#
_entry.id   9b3d2a44c9651286dfac679d8c74509f
#
_cell.length_a   1.000
_cell.length_b   1.000
_cell.length_c   1.000
_cell.angle_alpha   90.00
_cell.angle_beta   90.00
_cell.angle_gamma   90.00
#
_symmetry.space_group_name_H-M   'P 1'
#
loop_
_entity.id
_entity.type
_entity.pdbx_description
1 polymer ?
#
loop_
_entity_poly.entity_id
_entity_poly.type
_entity_poly.pdbx_seq_one_letter_code
_entity_poly.pdbx_strand_id
1 'polypeptide(L)'
;MNTRVSESSFKRLIQLVGCVLIIVLSNSRLSNAQSIEFPTCAKSEVLNTEIHLYVDESVLAEYSKAFVASKIATWESYSNLVLKNSCIPMTRKVTKVTYTPEIDSLWFQDLGAAERLLKLSMEEPIKEITEDGSPVFSGVVFSNYHSAFESRYCGVASQVSRFFSLAINCPDSTMEHEIGHLSGANHDYKKVLKDHESIDHFIAGSYPKAPAYSFGATCSERGTVMSYERDIIPVYSSPEIRVNGQQCGDNAHHNNARVLREFANTQLKLINSNKN
;
A
#
# COMPACT_ATOMS: atom_id res chain seq x y z
N MET A 1 -18.41 79.92 21.26
CA MET A 1 -17.34 78.92 21.44
C MET A 1 -17.73 77.66 20.63
N ASN A 2 -17.26 77.62 19.37
CA ASN A 2 -17.62 76.52 18.45
C ASN A 2 -16.50 75.47 18.46
N THR A 3 -16.76 74.32 18.98
CA THR A 3 -15.86 73.16 18.93
C THR A 3 -16.07 72.40 17.61
N ARG A 4 -15.14 72.57 16.66
CA ARG A 4 -15.03 71.75 15.47
C ARG A 4 -14.49 70.37 15.89
N VAL A 5 -15.33 69.35 15.81
CA VAL A 5 -14.89 67.98 15.87
C VAL A 5 -14.19 67.66 14.55
N SER A 6 -12.93 67.18 14.60
CA SER A 6 -12.09 66.95 13.45
C SER A 6 -12.60 65.74 12.64
N GLU A 7 -12.86 65.94 11.34
CA GLU A 7 -13.27 64.91 10.38
C GLU A 7 -12.29 63.74 10.29
N SER A 8 -11.06 63.90 10.78
CA SER A 8 -10.02 62.86 10.74
C SER A 8 -10.27 61.67 11.67
N SER A 9 -10.96 61.90 12.80
CA SER A 9 -11.27 60.85 13.79
C SER A 9 -12.37 59.92 13.29
N PHE A 10 -13.35 60.44 12.53
CA PHE A 10 -14.45 59.67 12.00
C PHE A 10 -14.00 58.74 10.85
N LYS A 11 -13.10 59.20 9.98
CA LYS A 11 -12.51 58.37 8.89
C LYS A 11 -11.67 57.21 9.40
N ARG A 12 -10.91 57.40 10.49
CA ARG A 12 -10.13 56.32 11.13
C ARG A 12 -11.01 55.26 11.78
N LEU A 13 -12.14 55.64 12.36
CA LEU A 13 -13.07 54.71 13.00
C LEU A 13 -13.74 53.81 11.94
N ILE A 14 -14.13 54.35 10.78
CA ILE A 14 -14.73 53.59 9.69
C ILE A 14 -13.73 52.60 9.06
N GLN A 15 -12.43 52.99 8.94
CA GLN A 15 -11.40 52.08 8.43
C GLN A 15 -11.11 50.93 9.40
N LEU A 16 -11.07 51.18 10.70
CA LEU A 16 -10.89 50.12 11.71
C LEU A 16 -12.03 49.10 11.75
N VAL A 17 -13.28 49.57 11.65
CA VAL A 17 -14.46 48.69 11.62
C VAL A 17 -14.50 47.85 10.33
N GLY A 18 -14.11 48.45 9.16
CA GLY A 18 -14.04 47.75 7.89
C GLY A 18 -12.97 46.62 7.87
N CYS A 19 -11.81 46.88 8.47
CA CYS A 19 -10.75 45.86 8.58
C CYS A 19 -11.11 44.71 9.49
N VAL A 20 -11.81 44.94 10.61
CA VAL A 20 -12.24 43.88 11.52
C VAL A 20 -13.33 43.00 10.90
N LEU A 21 -14.26 43.57 10.12
CA LEU A 21 -15.29 42.80 9.41
C LEU A 21 -14.70 41.90 8.28
N ILE A 22 -13.65 42.37 7.59
CA ILE A 22 -12.99 41.58 6.55
C ILE A 22 -12.18 40.43 7.13
N ILE A 23 -11.58 40.61 8.33
CA ILE A 23 -10.81 39.54 9.00
C ILE A 23 -11.73 38.45 9.53
N VAL A 24 -12.95 38.75 9.96
CA VAL A 24 -13.91 37.76 10.46
C VAL A 24 -14.53 36.93 9.32
N LEU A 25 -14.68 37.51 8.12
CA LEU A 25 -15.19 36.78 6.95
C LEU A 25 -14.18 35.90 6.22
N SER A 26 -12.89 36.07 6.47
CA SER A 26 -11.85 35.31 5.79
C SER A 26 -11.43 34.01 6.52
N ASN A 27 -11.95 33.71 7.70
CA ASN A 27 -11.56 32.55 8.51
C ASN A 27 -12.54 31.36 8.48
N SER A 28 -13.61 31.40 7.69
CA SER A 28 -14.46 30.23 7.51
C SER A 28 -14.07 29.42 6.27
N ARG A 29 -12.76 29.09 6.12
CA ARG A 29 -12.40 27.87 5.42
C ARG A 29 -12.74 26.74 6.38
N LEU A 30 -13.97 26.27 6.33
CA LEU A 30 -14.28 24.93 6.79
C LEU A 30 -13.32 24.00 6.05
N SER A 31 -12.28 23.55 6.73
CA SER A 31 -11.56 22.38 6.28
C SER A 31 -12.60 21.26 6.23
N ASN A 32 -13.09 20.93 5.06
CA ASN A 32 -13.87 19.70 4.87
C ASN A 32 -12.91 18.57 5.26
N ALA A 33 -12.99 18.17 6.52
CA ALA A 33 -12.31 16.96 6.98
C ALA A 33 -12.89 15.84 6.11
N GLN A 34 -12.02 15.24 5.28
CA GLN A 34 -12.44 14.15 4.43
C GLN A 34 -12.96 13.02 5.32
N SER A 35 -14.23 12.66 5.17
CA SER A 35 -14.82 11.54 5.90
C SER A 35 -14.46 10.23 5.20
N ILE A 36 -13.86 9.31 5.93
CA ILE A 36 -13.69 7.93 5.49
C ILE A 36 -14.60 7.06 6.35
N GLU A 37 -15.48 6.33 5.70
CA GLU A 37 -16.38 5.37 6.34
C GLU A 37 -15.83 3.96 6.11
N PHE A 38 -15.53 3.27 7.19
CA PHE A 38 -15.04 1.90 7.17
C PHE A 38 -16.16 0.90 7.47
N PRO A 39 -16.10 -0.34 6.92
CA PRO A 39 -17.06 -1.38 7.25
C PRO A 39 -16.93 -1.82 8.72
N THR A 40 -18.02 -2.37 9.26
CA THR A 40 -17.97 -3.11 10.53
C THR A 40 -17.51 -4.54 10.26
N CYS A 41 -16.35 -4.90 10.80
CA CYS A 41 -15.78 -6.22 10.55
C CYS A 41 -16.49 -7.32 11.34
N ALA A 42 -16.94 -8.36 10.64
CA ALA A 42 -17.42 -9.57 11.29
C ALA A 42 -16.27 -10.31 12.01
N LYS A 43 -16.59 -10.98 13.11
CA LYS A 43 -15.63 -11.88 13.76
C LYS A 43 -15.35 -13.08 12.86
N SER A 44 -14.07 -13.35 12.61
CA SER A 44 -13.60 -14.48 11.80
C SER A 44 -12.26 -14.96 12.34
N GLU A 45 -11.87 -16.17 11.99
CA GLU A 45 -10.51 -16.66 12.20
C GLU A 45 -9.53 -15.80 11.42
N VAL A 46 -8.39 -15.49 12.03
CA VAL A 46 -7.38 -14.60 11.45
C VAL A 46 -6.20 -15.44 10.94
N LEU A 47 -5.87 -15.28 9.67
CA LEU A 47 -4.68 -15.85 9.08
C LEU A 47 -3.46 -15.00 9.46
N ASN A 48 -2.54 -15.57 10.22
CA ASN A 48 -1.25 -14.94 10.47
C ASN A 48 -0.31 -15.27 9.30
N THR A 49 0.29 -14.25 8.71
CA THR A 49 1.26 -14.41 7.62
C THR A 49 2.61 -13.86 8.03
N GLU A 50 3.67 -14.54 7.66
CA GLU A 50 5.03 -14.11 7.92
C GLU A 50 5.66 -13.45 6.71
N ILE A 51 6.56 -12.50 6.96
CA ILE A 51 7.34 -11.80 5.95
C ILE A 51 8.82 -11.98 6.28
N HIS A 52 9.59 -12.48 5.33
CA HIS A 52 11.04 -12.56 5.40
C HIS A 52 11.64 -11.52 4.46
N LEU A 53 12.43 -10.59 5.00
CA LEU A 53 13.08 -9.54 4.23
C LEU A 53 14.59 -9.79 4.14
N TYR A 54 15.10 -9.70 2.93
CA TYR A 54 16.50 -9.76 2.59
C TYR A 54 16.94 -8.34 2.23
N VAL A 55 17.79 -7.74 3.05
CA VAL A 55 18.25 -6.36 2.86
C VAL A 55 19.59 -6.40 2.16
N ASP A 56 19.62 -5.90 0.94
CA ASP A 56 20.82 -5.82 0.13
C ASP A 56 21.87 -4.88 0.75
N GLU A 57 23.16 -5.21 0.63
CA GLU A 57 24.24 -4.44 1.23
C GLU A 57 24.29 -2.99 0.72
N SER A 58 23.86 -2.73 -0.52
CA SER A 58 23.76 -1.38 -1.08
C SER A 58 22.91 -0.44 -0.22
N VAL A 59 21.90 -0.98 0.48
CA VAL A 59 21.08 -0.19 1.42
C VAL A 59 21.94 0.37 2.55
N LEU A 60 22.88 -0.41 3.08
CA LEU A 60 23.73 0.00 4.21
C LEU A 60 24.80 1.01 3.81
N ALA A 61 25.08 1.17 2.52
CA ALA A 61 25.94 2.24 2.03
C ALA A 61 25.31 3.63 2.23
N GLU A 62 23.98 3.69 2.28
CA GLU A 62 23.22 4.95 2.35
C GLU A 62 22.45 5.12 3.67
N TYR A 63 22.01 4.01 4.27
CA TYR A 63 21.11 4.02 5.43
C TYR A 63 21.65 3.18 6.58
N SER A 64 21.48 3.67 7.80
CA SER A 64 21.83 2.90 8.99
C SER A 64 20.89 1.72 9.21
N LYS A 65 21.37 0.67 9.88
CA LYS A 65 20.51 -0.47 10.30
C LYS A 65 19.31 -0.01 11.15
N ALA A 66 19.47 1.04 11.96
CA ALA A 66 18.38 1.61 12.75
C ALA A 66 17.29 2.23 11.86
N PHE A 67 17.67 2.94 10.79
CA PHE A 67 16.72 3.46 9.80
C PHE A 67 15.98 2.31 9.11
N VAL A 68 16.70 1.28 8.64
CA VAL A 68 16.11 0.10 8.00
C VAL A 68 15.09 -0.57 8.91
N ALA A 69 15.44 -0.82 10.18
CA ALA A 69 14.53 -1.41 11.14
C ALA A 69 13.27 -0.56 11.37
N SER A 70 13.43 0.78 11.49
CA SER A 70 12.30 1.70 11.62
C SER A 70 11.39 1.67 10.39
N LYS A 71 11.97 1.64 9.18
CA LYS A 71 11.20 1.60 7.93
C LYS A 71 10.41 0.28 7.80
N ILE A 72 11.03 -0.85 8.13
CA ILE A 72 10.38 -2.16 8.15
C ILE A 72 9.20 -2.17 9.13
N ALA A 73 9.38 -1.63 10.35
CA ALA A 73 8.30 -1.52 11.32
C ALA A 73 7.14 -0.64 10.84
N THR A 74 7.45 0.44 10.10
CA THR A 74 6.44 1.30 9.47
C THR A 74 5.67 0.54 8.39
N TRP A 75 6.35 -0.21 7.52
CA TRP A 75 5.72 -1.03 6.51
C TRP A 75 4.79 -2.10 7.10
N GLU A 76 5.26 -2.82 8.14
CA GLU A 76 4.44 -3.81 8.86
C GLU A 76 3.18 -3.15 9.46
N SER A 77 3.35 -2.01 10.12
CA SER A 77 2.24 -1.27 10.73
C SER A 77 1.24 -0.78 9.68
N TYR A 78 1.71 -0.25 8.55
CA TYR A 78 0.85 0.21 7.46
C TYR A 78 0.08 -0.96 6.83
N SER A 79 0.74 -2.10 6.57
CA SER A 79 0.11 -3.30 6.04
C SER A 79 -1.04 -3.76 6.94
N ASN A 80 -0.81 -3.85 8.25
CA ASN A 80 -1.86 -4.24 9.19
C ASN A 80 -2.98 -3.21 9.31
N LEU A 81 -2.70 -1.92 9.13
CA LEU A 81 -3.72 -0.87 9.06
C LEU A 81 -4.62 -1.06 7.83
N VAL A 82 -4.04 -1.33 6.65
CA VAL A 82 -4.79 -1.60 5.41
C VAL A 82 -5.72 -2.81 5.57
N LEU A 83 -5.20 -3.92 6.10
CA LEU A 83 -5.98 -5.13 6.32
C LEU A 83 -7.14 -4.89 7.29
N LYS A 84 -6.88 -4.22 8.41
CA LYS A 84 -7.89 -3.85 9.40
C LYS A 84 -8.99 -2.97 8.80
N ASN A 85 -8.62 -1.90 8.12
CA ASN A 85 -9.57 -0.94 7.53
C ASN A 85 -10.43 -1.57 6.43
N SER A 86 -9.93 -2.63 5.78
CA SER A 86 -10.63 -3.36 4.71
C SER A 86 -11.37 -4.61 5.19
N CYS A 87 -11.43 -4.84 6.50
CA CYS A 87 -12.03 -6.04 7.11
C CYS A 87 -11.50 -7.35 6.49
N ILE A 88 -10.19 -7.43 6.28
CA ILE A 88 -9.51 -8.62 5.79
C ILE A 88 -8.96 -9.38 7.01
N PRO A 89 -9.37 -10.65 7.24
CA PRO A 89 -8.98 -11.40 8.42
C PRO A 89 -7.55 -11.96 8.29
N MET A 90 -6.59 -11.07 8.14
CA MET A 90 -5.16 -11.40 8.06
C MET A 90 -4.33 -10.44 8.91
N THR A 91 -3.14 -10.93 9.32
CA THR A 91 -2.07 -10.09 9.86
C THR A 91 -0.78 -10.32 9.08
N ARG A 92 0.04 -9.28 9.02
CA ARG A 92 1.41 -9.32 8.48
C ARG A 92 2.39 -9.20 9.63
N LYS A 93 3.40 -10.07 9.66
CA LYS A 93 4.48 -10.01 10.65
C LYS A 93 5.82 -10.21 9.97
N VAL A 94 6.71 -9.23 10.06
CA VAL A 94 8.11 -9.40 9.64
C VAL A 94 8.82 -10.20 10.74
N THR A 95 9.08 -11.47 10.46
CA THR A 95 9.68 -12.41 11.43
C THR A 95 11.16 -12.62 11.19
N LYS A 96 11.65 -12.32 9.98
CA LYS A 96 13.07 -12.47 9.64
C LYS A 96 13.55 -11.27 8.81
N VAL A 97 14.69 -10.70 9.20
CA VAL A 97 15.44 -9.71 8.42
C VAL A 97 16.87 -10.20 8.28
N THR A 98 17.30 -10.44 7.06
CA THR A 98 18.64 -10.94 6.74
C THR A 98 19.35 -9.91 5.86
N TYR A 99 20.57 -9.52 6.23
CA TYR A 99 21.41 -8.68 5.39
C TYR A 99 22.18 -9.56 4.44
N THR A 100 22.14 -9.24 3.14
CA THR A 100 22.78 -10.02 2.08
C THR A 100 23.94 -9.25 1.48
N PRO A 101 24.95 -9.92 0.89
CA PRO A 101 25.90 -9.26 0.01
C PRO A 101 25.18 -8.51 -1.11
N GLU A 102 25.87 -7.54 -1.70
CA GLU A 102 25.35 -6.80 -2.85
C GLU A 102 24.97 -7.75 -3.98
N ILE A 103 23.74 -7.62 -4.47
CA ILE A 103 23.21 -8.40 -5.57
C ILE A 103 23.29 -7.52 -6.83
N ASP A 104 23.92 -8.01 -7.89
CA ASP A 104 24.07 -7.27 -9.14
C ASP A 104 22.72 -6.83 -9.70
N SER A 105 22.61 -5.55 -10.00
CA SER A 105 21.40 -4.87 -10.47
C SER A 105 20.79 -5.44 -11.75
N LEU A 106 21.58 -6.04 -12.60
CA LEU A 106 21.12 -6.64 -13.85
C LEU A 106 20.08 -7.76 -13.63
N TRP A 107 20.10 -8.38 -12.46
CA TRP A 107 19.19 -9.48 -12.13
C TRP A 107 17.80 -9.05 -11.67
N PHE A 108 17.61 -7.75 -11.35
CA PHE A 108 16.33 -7.26 -10.81
C PHE A 108 15.26 -6.97 -11.86
N GLN A 109 15.65 -6.88 -13.12
CA GLN A 109 14.69 -6.82 -14.23
C GLN A 109 13.96 -8.18 -14.40
N ASP A 110 14.55 -9.26 -13.87
CA ASP A 110 13.93 -10.59 -13.78
C ASP A 110 13.85 -11.03 -12.31
N LEU A 111 12.69 -10.85 -11.67
CA LEU A 111 12.46 -11.27 -10.29
C LEU A 111 12.74 -12.76 -10.05
N GLY A 112 12.49 -13.59 -11.04
CA GLY A 112 12.81 -15.02 -10.95
C GLY A 112 14.31 -15.28 -10.91
N ALA A 113 15.12 -14.45 -11.58
CA ALA A 113 16.58 -14.54 -11.48
C ALA A 113 17.07 -14.02 -10.13
N ALA A 114 16.54 -12.89 -9.63
CA ALA A 114 16.86 -12.35 -8.30
C ALA A 114 16.53 -13.36 -7.19
N GLU A 115 15.37 -13.99 -7.25
CA GLU A 115 14.96 -15.04 -6.32
C GLU A 115 15.92 -16.24 -6.37
N ARG A 116 16.28 -16.72 -7.57
CA ARG A 116 17.24 -17.84 -7.75
C ARG A 116 18.61 -17.51 -7.19
N LEU A 117 19.12 -16.30 -7.42
CA LEU A 117 20.41 -15.87 -6.88
C LEU A 117 20.41 -15.78 -5.37
N LEU A 118 19.34 -15.22 -4.78
CA LEU A 118 19.17 -15.22 -3.33
C LEU A 118 19.14 -16.66 -2.79
N LYS A 119 18.38 -17.56 -3.39
CA LYS A 119 18.35 -18.98 -2.99
C LYS A 119 19.74 -19.66 -3.08
N LEU A 120 20.55 -19.29 -4.06
CA LEU A 120 21.92 -19.83 -4.22
C LEU A 120 22.93 -19.20 -3.25
N SER A 121 22.75 -17.94 -2.88
CA SER A 121 23.66 -17.22 -1.98
C SER A 121 23.37 -17.42 -0.50
N MET A 122 22.23 -18.01 -0.16
CA MET A 122 21.81 -18.23 1.22
C MET A 122 22.20 -19.64 1.68
N GLU A 123 22.76 -19.74 2.89
CA GLU A 123 23.04 -21.03 3.53
C GLU A 123 21.76 -21.79 3.92
N GLU A 124 20.64 -21.05 4.11
CA GLU A 124 19.33 -21.63 4.41
C GLU A 124 18.35 -21.39 3.26
N PRO A 125 17.49 -22.38 2.94
CA PRO A 125 16.48 -22.21 1.90
C PRO A 125 15.50 -21.10 2.26
N ILE A 126 15.06 -20.34 1.26
CA ILE A 126 13.96 -19.37 1.39
C ILE A 126 12.69 -20.17 1.69
N LYS A 127 12.13 -19.97 2.87
CA LYS A 127 10.89 -20.65 3.27
C LYS A 127 9.70 -19.99 2.57
N GLU A 128 8.84 -20.81 1.98
CA GLU A 128 7.58 -20.36 1.36
C GLU A 128 6.37 -20.62 2.28
N ILE A 129 6.53 -21.49 3.28
CA ILE A 129 5.48 -21.91 4.20
C ILE A 129 6.09 -22.05 5.59
N THR A 130 5.38 -21.62 6.63
CA THR A 130 5.73 -21.86 8.04
C THR A 130 5.48 -23.32 8.44
N GLU A 131 5.93 -23.72 9.62
CA GLU A 131 5.71 -25.07 10.14
C GLU A 131 4.22 -25.39 10.32
N ASP A 132 3.39 -24.38 10.61
CA ASP A 132 1.93 -24.53 10.75
C ASP A 132 1.17 -24.48 9.41
N GLY A 133 1.88 -24.31 8.28
CA GLY A 133 1.31 -24.19 6.96
C GLY A 133 0.87 -22.78 6.58
N SER A 134 1.12 -21.76 7.40
CA SER A 134 0.84 -20.36 7.07
C SER A 134 1.77 -19.87 5.95
N PRO A 135 1.28 -19.01 5.04
CA PRO A 135 2.10 -18.53 3.93
C PRO A 135 3.20 -17.59 4.42
N VAL A 136 4.41 -17.80 3.93
CA VAL A 136 5.54 -16.88 4.05
C VAL A 136 5.67 -16.08 2.76
N PHE A 137 5.79 -14.76 2.88
CA PHE A 137 6.13 -13.87 1.78
C PHE A 137 7.61 -13.48 1.89
N SER A 138 8.36 -13.66 0.84
CA SER A 138 9.78 -13.31 0.81
C SER A 138 10.00 -12.09 -0.07
N GLY A 139 10.81 -11.15 0.41
CA GLY A 139 11.09 -9.93 -0.32
C GLY A 139 12.52 -9.45 -0.16
N VAL A 140 13.07 -8.80 -1.19
CA VAL A 140 14.36 -8.15 -1.14
C VAL A 140 14.20 -6.63 -1.09
N VAL A 141 15.03 -5.97 -0.29
CA VAL A 141 15.03 -4.52 -0.10
C VAL A 141 16.33 -3.95 -0.65
N PHE A 142 16.22 -2.96 -1.53
CA PHE A 142 17.33 -2.29 -2.18
C PHE A 142 17.44 -0.83 -1.84
N SER A 143 18.62 -0.28 -2.12
CA SER A 143 18.77 1.16 -2.25
C SER A 143 17.99 1.67 -3.48
N ASN A 144 17.44 2.86 -3.39
CA ASN A 144 16.74 3.52 -4.50
C ASN A 144 17.66 3.90 -5.66
N TYR A 145 18.94 4.10 -5.35
CA TYR A 145 19.95 4.46 -6.36
C TYR A 145 20.51 3.23 -7.05
N HIS A 146 20.04 2.07 -6.62
CA HIS A 146 20.37 0.84 -7.32
C HIS A 146 19.79 0.91 -8.74
N SER A 147 20.63 0.74 -9.75
CA SER A 147 20.27 0.91 -11.17
C SER A 147 19.10 0.02 -11.64
N ALA A 148 18.76 -1.03 -10.86
CA ALA A 148 17.60 -1.88 -11.09
C ALA A 148 16.27 -1.11 -11.09
N PHE A 149 16.15 -0.07 -10.30
CA PHE A 149 14.89 0.66 -10.17
C PHE A 149 14.81 1.91 -11.06
N GLU A 150 15.90 2.33 -11.73
CA GLU A 150 15.93 3.50 -12.63
C GLU A 150 14.78 4.51 -12.39
N SER A 151 14.58 4.94 -11.14
CA SER A 151 13.61 5.95 -10.71
C SER A 151 12.11 5.71 -11.04
N ARG A 152 11.71 4.54 -11.55
CA ARG A 152 10.35 4.33 -12.07
C ARG A 152 9.44 3.46 -11.21
N TYR A 153 10.01 2.55 -10.43
CA TYR A 153 9.25 1.59 -9.63
C TYR A 153 9.69 1.63 -8.17
N CYS A 154 8.74 1.51 -7.27
CA CYS A 154 8.99 1.37 -5.84
C CYS A 154 9.04 -0.08 -5.39
N GLY A 155 8.46 -0.95 -6.17
CA GLY A 155 8.43 -2.38 -5.94
C GLY A 155 7.98 -3.15 -7.16
N VAL A 156 8.17 -4.45 -7.12
CA VAL A 156 7.68 -5.42 -8.11
C VAL A 156 7.40 -6.73 -7.39
N ALA A 157 6.32 -7.41 -7.76
CA ALA A 157 5.94 -8.71 -7.23
C ALA A 157 5.74 -9.76 -8.32
N SER A 158 6.08 -11.02 -8.01
CA SER A 158 5.80 -12.18 -8.85
C SER A 158 4.80 -13.11 -8.17
N GLN A 159 3.58 -13.17 -8.66
CA GLN A 159 2.53 -14.04 -8.12
C GLN A 159 2.91 -15.53 -8.16
N VAL A 160 3.73 -15.92 -9.12
CA VAL A 160 4.14 -17.33 -9.32
C VAL A 160 5.09 -17.78 -8.20
N SER A 161 6.02 -16.91 -7.78
CA SER A 161 7.06 -17.25 -6.82
C SER A 161 6.78 -16.79 -5.39
N ARG A 162 5.70 -16.03 -5.15
CA ARG A 162 5.42 -15.34 -3.86
C ARG A 162 6.59 -14.47 -3.38
N PHE A 163 7.33 -13.92 -4.33
CA PHE A 163 8.51 -13.12 -4.09
C PHE A 163 8.29 -11.68 -4.57
N PHE A 164 8.83 -10.71 -3.84
CA PHE A 164 8.73 -9.30 -4.20
C PHE A 164 10.05 -8.55 -3.97
N SER A 165 10.17 -7.38 -4.56
CA SER A 165 11.28 -6.47 -4.29
C SER A 165 10.77 -5.08 -3.95
N LEU A 166 11.51 -4.35 -3.10
CA LEU A 166 11.19 -3.00 -2.64
C LEU A 166 12.41 -2.10 -2.69
N ALA A 167 12.21 -0.82 -2.97
CA ALA A 167 13.19 0.20 -2.71
C ALA A 167 12.96 0.82 -1.32
N ILE A 168 14.03 1.00 -0.53
CA ILE A 168 13.96 1.33 0.90
C ILE A 168 13.27 2.66 1.22
N ASN A 169 13.38 3.68 0.36
CA ASN A 169 12.81 5.00 0.60
C ASN A 169 11.42 5.20 -0.04
N CYS A 170 10.82 4.14 -0.57
CA CYS A 170 9.50 4.20 -1.17
C CYS A 170 8.37 4.40 -0.15
N PRO A 171 7.18 4.81 -0.59
CA PRO A 171 6.03 5.04 0.29
C PRO A 171 5.74 3.87 1.23
N ASP A 172 5.12 4.16 2.37
CA ASP A 172 4.79 3.14 3.38
C ASP A 172 3.78 2.11 2.88
N SER A 173 3.00 2.47 1.84
CA SER A 173 2.04 1.58 1.18
C SER A 173 2.70 0.49 0.32
N THR A 174 3.97 0.65 -0.08
CA THR A 174 4.59 -0.18 -1.12
C THR A 174 4.65 -1.65 -0.73
N MET A 175 5.04 -1.98 0.49
CA MET A 175 5.14 -3.39 0.90
C MET A 175 3.78 -4.10 0.83
N GLU A 176 2.70 -3.48 1.33
CA GLU A 176 1.37 -4.12 1.23
C GLU A 176 0.83 -4.12 -0.20
N HIS A 177 1.23 -3.16 -1.05
CA HIS A 177 0.93 -3.19 -2.48
C HIS A 177 1.52 -4.45 -3.13
N GLU A 178 2.81 -4.73 -2.92
CA GLU A 178 3.47 -5.90 -3.51
C GLU A 178 2.91 -7.22 -2.94
N ILE A 179 2.70 -7.29 -1.62
CA ILE A 179 2.09 -8.49 -1.00
C ILE A 179 0.62 -8.65 -1.46
N GLY A 180 -0.07 -7.56 -1.75
CA GLY A 180 -1.38 -7.57 -2.39
C GLY A 180 -1.38 -8.34 -3.71
N HIS A 181 -0.39 -8.09 -4.58
CA HIS A 181 -0.22 -8.86 -5.81
C HIS A 181 0.00 -10.35 -5.54
N LEU A 182 0.85 -10.69 -4.57
CA LEU A 182 1.12 -12.07 -4.18
C LEU A 182 -0.12 -12.78 -3.60
N SER A 183 -1.09 -12.00 -3.14
CA SER A 183 -2.38 -12.47 -2.62
C SER A 183 -3.51 -12.44 -3.67
N GLY A 184 -3.21 -12.07 -4.94
CA GLY A 184 -4.13 -12.06 -6.06
C GLY A 184 -4.81 -10.72 -6.38
N ALA A 185 -4.49 -9.64 -5.67
CA ALA A 185 -4.98 -8.30 -5.98
C ALA A 185 -4.27 -7.69 -7.20
N ASN A 186 -4.96 -6.87 -7.97
CA ASN A 186 -4.44 -6.22 -9.16
C ASN A 186 -4.62 -4.70 -9.09
N HIS A 187 -3.86 -3.99 -9.93
CA HIS A 187 -3.94 -2.55 -10.09
C HIS A 187 -5.35 -2.09 -10.47
N ASP A 188 -5.63 -0.80 -10.39
CA ASP A 188 -6.84 -0.20 -10.92
C ASP A 188 -6.89 -0.27 -12.45
N TYR A 189 -8.09 -0.11 -13.02
CA TYR A 189 -8.30 -0.19 -14.47
C TYR A 189 -7.46 0.82 -15.26
N LYS A 190 -7.27 2.03 -14.73
CA LYS A 190 -6.47 3.07 -15.37
C LYS A 190 -5.03 2.61 -15.60
N LYS A 191 -4.44 1.94 -14.58
CA LYS A 191 -3.08 1.39 -14.70
C LYS A 191 -3.04 0.17 -15.61
N VAL A 192 -3.99 -0.75 -15.47
CA VAL A 192 -4.04 -1.97 -16.30
C VAL A 192 -4.22 -1.63 -17.77
N LEU A 193 -5.12 -0.70 -18.13
CA LEU A 193 -5.34 -0.27 -19.51
C LEU A 193 -4.17 0.53 -20.10
N LYS A 194 -3.28 1.06 -19.27
CA LYS A 194 -2.04 1.69 -19.75
C LYS A 194 -1.01 0.66 -20.23
N ASP A 195 -1.01 -0.53 -19.59
CA ASP A 195 -0.02 -1.57 -19.83
C ASP A 195 -0.54 -2.70 -20.74
N HIS A 196 -1.87 -2.81 -20.89
CA HIS A 196 -2.54 -3.86 -21.66
C HIS A 196 -3.63 -3.30 -22.57
N GLU A 197 -3.92 -3.99 -23.66
CA GLU A 197 -4.92 -3.56 -24.67
C GLU A 197 -6.35 -3.47 -24.09
N SER A 198 -6.69 -4.38 -23.19
CA SER A 198 -8.01 -4.43 -22.53
C SER A 198 -7.94 -5.20 -21.19
N ILE A 199 -8.96 -5.01 -20.37
CA ILE A 199 -9.12 -5.76 -19.12
C ILE A 199 -9.29 -7.26 -19.39
N ASP A 200 -10.08 -7.61 -20.43
CA ASP A 200 -10.30 -9.01 -20.80
C ASP A 200 -9.00 -9.68 -21.27
N HIS A 201 -8.16 -8.95 -22.02
CA HIS A 201 -6.84 -9.42 -22.44
C HIS A 201 -5.94 -9.68 -21.22
N PHE A 202 -5.90 -8.74 -20.27
CA PHE A 202 -5.16 -8.90 -19.01
C PHE A 202 -5.64 -10.14 -18.25
N ILE A 203 -6.96 -10.29 -18.03
CA ILE A 203 -7.54 -11.44 -17.31
C ILE A 203 -7.24 -12.76 -18.03
N ALA A 204 -7.33 -12.78 -19.35
CA ALA A 204 -7.06 -13.99 -20.14
C ALA A 204 -5.59 -14.43 -20.08
N GLY A 205 -4.65 -13.45 -20.03
CA GLY A 205 -3.21 -13.69 -19.98
C GLY A 205 -2.64 -13.88 -18.56
N SER A 206 -3.41 -13.59 -17.51
CA SER A 206 -2.93 -13.68 -16.11
C SER A 206 -2.77 -15.14 -15.65
N TYR A 207 -1.71 -15.40 -14.86
CA TYR A 207 -1.50 -16.68 -14.21
C TYR A 207 -1.01 -16.48 -12.77
N PRO A 208 -1.72 -17.00 -11.75
CA PRO A 208 -3.05 -17.61 -11.84
C PRO A 208 -4.11 -16.65 -12.42
N LYS A 209 -5.20 -17.20 -12.96
CA LYS A 209 -6.22 -16.38 -13.62
C LYS A 209 -6.84 -15.38 -12.66
N ALA A 210 -6.77 -14.10 -13.00
CA ALA A 210 -7.32 -13.01 -12.19
C ALA A 210 -8.85 -13.04 -12.18
N PRO A 211 -9.52 -12.97 -11.02
CA PRO A 211 -10.96 -12.77 -10.95
C PRO A 211 -11.36 -11.42 -11.56
N ALA A 212 -12.52 -11.35 -12.20
CA ALA A 212 -13.02 -10.11 -12.82
C ALA A 212 -13.17 -8.92 -11.84
N TYR A 213 -13.28 -9.20 -10.54
CA TYR A 213 -13.41 -8.19 -9.47
C TYR A 213 -12.09 -7.86 -8.75
N SER A 214 -10.96 -8.37 -9.21
CA SER A 214 -9.67 -8.27 -8.52
C SER A 214 -8.89 -6.97 -8.79
N PHE A 215 -9.57 -5.84 -8.95
CA PHE A 215 -8.91 -4.59 -9.31
C PHE A 215 -9.03 -3.52 -8.22
N GLY A 216 -7.99 -2.67 -8.15
CA GLY A 216 -7.99 -1.47 -7.33
C GLY A 216 -9.02 -0.44 -7.77
N ALA A 217 -9.21 0.61 -6.98
CA ALA A 217 -10.16 1.68 -7.28
C ALA A 217 -9.61 3.04 -6.89
N THR A 218 -10.18 4.07 -7.51
CA THR A 218 -10.04 5.48 -7.12
C THR A 218 -11.38 5.96 -6.59
N CYS A 219 -11.37 6.62 -5.44
CA CYS A 219 -12.55 7.19 -4.82
C CYS A 219 -12.25 8.58 -4.28
N SER A 220 -13.09 9.56 -4.62
CA SER A 220 -12.90 10.96 -4.23
C SER A 220 -11.47 11.47 -4.50
N GLU A 221 -10.96 11.18 -5.71
CA GLU A 221 -9.61 11.54 -6.19
C GLU A 221 -8.45 10.86 -5.47
N ARG A 222 -8.73 9.93 -4.55
CA ARG A 222 -7.72 9.15 -3.82
C ARG A 222 -7.72 7.71 -4.25
N GLY A 223 -6.55 7.11 -4.25
CA GLY A 223 -6.39 5.72 -4.63
C GLY A 223 -6.50 4.76 -3.45
N THR A 224 -6.97 3.54 -3.70
CA THR A 224 -6.79 2.40 -2.78
C THR A 224 -5.36 1.87 -2.90
N VAL A 225 -4.91 1.01 -1.99
CA VAL A 225 -3.49 0.56 -1.92
C VAL A 225 -2.96 -0.02 -3.23
N MET A 226 -3.82 -0.61 -4.07
CA MET A 226 -3.43 -1.17 -5.38
C MET A 226 -3.54 -0.17 -6.54
N SER A 227 -3.79 1.11 -6.31
CA SER A 227 -3.82 2.13 -7.36
C SER A 227 -2.49 2.88 -7.48
N TYR A 228 -2.31 3.57 -8.61
CA TYR A 228 -1.15 4.40 -8.89
C TYR A 228 -1.44 5.89 -8.70
N GLU A 229 -2.45 6.21 -7.87
CA GLU A 229 -2.75 7.60 -7.53
C GLU A 229 -1.70 8.16 -6.54
N ARG A 230 -1.54 9.47 -6.53
CA ARG A 230 -0.56 10.14 -5.67
C ARG A 230 -0.94 10.08 -4.19
N ASP A 231 -2.23 10.16 -3.90
CA ASP A 231 -2.78 10.10 -2.55
C ASP A 231 -3.47 8.74 -2.34
N ILE A 232 -2.83 7.88 -1.55
CA ILE A 232 -3.30 6.53 -1.26
C ILE A 232 -3.95 6.50 0.12
N ILE A 233 -5.19 6.03 0.18
CA ILE A 233 -5.85 5.70 1.44
C ILE A 233 -5.46 4.27 1.86
N PRO A 234 -5.27 4.02 3.16
CA PRO A 234 -4.85 2.70 3.65
C PRO A 234 -6.01 1.69 3.66
N VAL A 235 -6.49 1.34 2.47
CA VAL A 235 -7.54 0.35 2.24
C VAL A 235 -7.33 -0.38 0.91
N TYR A 236 -7.83 -1.60 0.81
CA TYR A 236 -8.12 -2.26 -0.46
C TYR A 236 -9.46 -1.79 -1.02
N SER A 237 -9.64 -1.85 -2.35
CA SER A 237 -10.90 -1.53 -2.99
C SER A 237 -12.03 -2.41 -2.45
N SER A 238 -13.16 -1.78 -2.13
CA SER A 238 -14.36 -2.45 -1.60
C SER A 238 -15.59 -1.56 -1.78
N PRO A 239 -16.76 -2.12 -2.13
CA PRO A 239 -18.03 -1.38 -2.12
C PRO A 239 -18.48 -0.96 -0.72
N GLU A 240 -17.89 -1.54 0.33
CA GLU A 240 -18.24 -1.28 1.74
C GLU A 240 -17.51 -0.06 2.31
N ILE A 241 -16.48 0.44 1.62
CA ILE A 241 -15.69 1.61 2.03
C ILE A 241 -16.15 2.83 1.26
N ARG A 242 -16.28 3.96 1.95
CA ARG A 242 -16.63 5.24 1.33
C ARG A 242 -15.66 6.35 1.72
N VAL A 243 -15.38 7.23 0.77
CA VAL A 243 -14.64 8.47 0.99
C VAL A 243 -15.53 9.62 0.52
N ASN A 244 -15.85 10.54 1.40
CA ASN A 244 -16.79 11.64 1.11
C ASN A 244 -18.12 11.15 0.49
N GLY A 245 -18.64 10.01 0.94
CA GLY A 245 -19.85 9.38 0.43
C GLY A 245 -19.68 8.57 -0.86
N GLN A 246 -18.54 8.67 -1.58
CA GLN A 246 -18.24 7.87 -2.78
C GLN A 246 -17.70 6.50 -2.41
N GLN A 247 -18.25 5.42 -2.98
CA GLN A 247 -17.74 4.06 -2.79
C GLN A 247 -16.32 3.88 -3.37
N CYS A 248 -15.48 3.15 -2.65
CA CYS A 248 -14.11 2.83 -3.04
C CYS A 248 -14.02 1.45 -3.72
N GLY A 249 -15.01 1.09 -4.48
CA GLY A 249 -15.08 -0.14 -5.24
C GLY A 249 -16.51 -0.55 -5.57
N ASP A 250 -16.63 -1.70 -6.22
CA ASP A 250 -17.89 -2.34 -6.59
C ASP A 250 -17.71 -3.86 -6.60
N ASN A 251 -18.82 -4.61 -6.62
CA ASN A 251 -18.77 -6.08 -6.59
C ASN A 251 -18.39 -6.73 -7.93
N ALA A 252 -18.46 -6.01 -9.03
CA ALA A 252 -18.26 -6.56 -10.36
C ALA A 252 -16.77 -6.54 -10.77
N HIS A 253 -16.04 -5.43 -10.42
CA HIS A 253 -14.71 -5.20 -10.95
C HIS A 253 -13.69 -4.75 -9.88
N HIS A 254 -14.09 -3.94 -8.91
CA HIS A 254 -13.16 -3.25 -8.00
C HIS A 254 -13.36 -3.71 -6.55
N ASN A 255 -12.90 -4.93 -6.23
CA ASN A 255 -13.07 -5.51 -4.88
C ASN A 255 -11.85 -6.36 -4.46
N ASN A 256 -10.68 -5.73 -4.39
CA ASN A 256 -9.47 -6.40 -3.91
C ASN A 256 -9.63 -6.92 -2.47
N ALA A 257 -10.43 -6.24 -1.64
CA ALA A 257 -10.71 -6.73 -0.29
C ALA A 257 -11.38 -8.11 -0.28
N ARG A 258 -12.27 -8.37 -1.25
CA ARG A 258 -12.87 -9.70 -1.44
C ARG A 258 -11.81 -10.73 -1.84
N VAL A 259 -10.92 -10.39 -2.76
CA VAL A 259 -9.83 -11.29 -3.20
C VAL A 259 -8.97 -11.71 -2.00
N LEU A 260 -8.56 -10.76 -1.16
CA LEU A 260 -7.74 -11.07 0.00
C LEU A 260 -8.49 -11.85 1.08
N ARG A 261 -9.80 -11.62 1.26
CA ARG A 261 -10.64 -12.45 2.15
C ARG A 261 -10.75 -13.89 1.64
N GLU A 262 -10.91 -14.07 0.33
CA GLU A 262 -10.93 -15.41 -0.31
C GLU A 262 -9.57 -16.11 -0.18
N PHE A 263 -8.46 -15.38 -0.37
CA PHE A 263 -7.11 -15.88 -0.12
C PHE A 263 -6.96 -16.36 1.33
N ALA A 264 -7.31 -15.52 2.32
CA ALA A 264 -7.23 -15.87 3.73
C ALA A 264 -8.02 -17.14 4.06
N ASN A 265 -9.26 -17.21 3.61
CA ASN A 265 -10.12 -18.37 3.82
C ASN A 265 -9.57 -19.66 3.17
N THR A 266 -8.96 -19.55 2.01
CA THR A 266 -8.35 -20.69 1.31
C THR A 266 -7.13 -21.20 2.09
N GLN A 267 -6.25 -20.31 2.55
CA GLN A 267 -5.08 -20.70 3.34
C GLN A 267 -5.48 -21.31 4.69
N LEU A 268 -6.45 -20.74 5.40
CA LEU A 268 -6.95 -21.29 6.66
C LEU A 268 -7.53 -22.72 6.48
N LYS A 269 -8.25 -22.96 5.39
CA LYS A 269 -8.76 -24.31 5.07
C LYS A 269 -7.62 -25.31 4.86
N LEU A 270 -6.56 -24.91 4.13
CA LEU A 270 -5.38 -25.75 3.90
C LEU A 270 -4.65 -26.07 5.21
N ILE A 271 -4.42 -25.05 6.06
CA ILE A 271 -3.80 -25.22 7.38
C ILE A 271 -4.60 -26.20 8.24
N ASN A 272 -5.92 -26.03 8.29
CA ASN A 272 -6.79 -26.87 9.11
C ASN A 272 -6.91 -28.31 8.56
N SER A 273 -6.80 -28.51 7.24
CA SER A 273 -6.78 -29.84 6.64
C SER A 273 -5.48 -30.61 6.91
N ASN A 274 -4.36 -29.91 7.05
CA ASN A 274 -3.05 -30.50 7.34
C ASN A 274 -2.86 -30.88 8.83
N LYS A 275 -3.74 -30.37 9.71
CA LYS A 275 -3.70 -30.68 11.17
C LYS A 275 -4.52 -31.94 11.54
N ASN A 276 -5.34 -32.43 10.61
CA ASN A 276 -6.16 -33.65 10.79
C ASN A 276 -5.52 -34.84 10.09
#